data_9bf52521a1f019a79918adafd55c8d36
#
_entry.id   9bf52521a1f019a79918adafd55c8d36
#
_cell.length_a   1.000
_cell.length_b   1.000
_cell.length_c   1.000
_cell.angle_alpha   90.00
_cell.angle_beta   90.00
_cell.angle_gamma   90.00
#
_symmetry.space_group_name_H-M   'P 1'
#
loop_
_entity.id
_entity.type
_entity.pdbx_description
1 polymer ?
#
loop_
_entity_poly.entity_id
_entity_poly.type
_entity_poly.pdbx_seq_one_letter_code
_entity_poly.pdbx_strand_id
1 'polypeptide(L)'
;MVHNEYNDWFAPIRPLVTVLSASVLFLLSGVARADLEEEEGAELAWKYHCITCHGEDGLADSTRYPNIGGQNQMYLVSRLKYFRDGKEAGNQMNAQAVLLSDEVIEKLATYFSKKSY
;
A
#
# COMPACT_ATOMS: atom_id res chain seq x y z
N MET A 1 -21.45 12.17 -67.23
CA MET A 1 -21.86 12.29 -65.81
C MET A 1 -21.46 10.99 -65.12
N VAL A 2 -20.39 10.98 -64.42
CA VAL A 2 -19.91 9.81 -63.67
C VAL A 2 -20.07 10.16 -62.18
N HIS A 3 -21.06 9.56 -61.51
CA HIS A 3 -21.29 9.70 -60.10
C HIS A 3 -20.17 8.99 -59.36
N ASN A 4 -19.48 9.70 -58.50
CA ASN A 4 -18.42 9.22 -57.63
C ASN A 4 -19.05 8.72 -56.32
N GLU A 5 -19.37 7.45 -56.25
CA GLU A 5 -19.95 6.77 -55.05
C GLU A 5 -18.87 6.15 -54.15
N TYR A 6 -17.73 6.78 -53.95
CA TYR A 6 -16.60 6.15 -53.28
C TYR A 6 -16.30 6.68 -51.86
N ASN A 7 -17.13 7.52 -51.22
CA ASN A 7 -16.77 8.21 -50.00
C ASN A 7 -17.54 7.85 -48.71
N ASP A 8 -18.43 6.86 -48.70
CA ASP A 8 -19.25 6.59 -47.50
C ASP A 8 -18.85 5.38 -46.67
N TRP A 9 -17.70 4.77 -46.92
CA TRP A 9 -17.32 3.58 -46.17
C TRP A 9 -16.47 3.86 -44.90
N PHE A 10 -16.06 5.08 -44.63
CA PHE A 10 -15.06 5.36 -43.55
C PHE A 10 -15.55 6.19 -42.38
N ALA A 11 -16.82 6.22 -42.06
CA ALA A 11 -17.26 6.90 -40.85
C ALA A 11 -18.36 6.11 -40.13
N PRO A 12 -18.05 5.31 -39.12
CA PRO A 12 -18.18 5.69 -37.73
C PRO A 12 -17.37 4.82 -36.73
N ILE A 13 -16.08 4.72 -36.85
CA ILE A 13 -15.29 3.92 -35.88
C ILE A 13 -14.63 4.81 -34.79
N ARG A 14 -14.74 6.14 -34.93
CA ARG A 14 -14.03 7.09 -34.05
C ARG A 14 -14.46 7.15 -32.57
N PRO A 15 -15.70 6.96 -32.13
CA PRO A 15 -16.04 7.09 -30.72
C PRO A 15 -15.67 5.89 -29.86
N LEU A 16 -15.59 4.68 -30.43
CA LEU A 16 -15.31 3.46 -29.65
C LEU A 16 -13.85 3.33 -29.20
N VAL A 17 -12.91 3.81 -30.01
CA VAL A 17 -11.46 3.72 -29.70
C VAL A 17 -11.07 4.68 -28.58
N THR A 18 -11.69 5.86 -28.49
CA THR A 18 -11.39 6.86 -27.45
C THR A 18 -11.91 6.45 -26.07
N VAL A 19 -13.02 5.75 -25.99
CA VAL A 19 -13.58 5.28 -24.71
C VAL A 19 -12.76 4.12 -24.14
N LEU A 20 -12.28 3.21 -24.99
CA LEU A 20 -11.45 2.08 -24.58
C LEU A 20 -10.06 2.55 -24.06
N SER A 21 -9.48 3.59 -24.68
CA SER A 21 -8.17 4.11 -24.26
C SER A 21 -8.22 4.80 -22.89
N ALA A 22 -9.29 5.54 -22.59
CA ALA A 22 -9.46 6.20 -21.29
C ALA A 22 -9.66 5.19 -20.15
N SER A 23 -10.42 4.11 -20.39
CA SER A 23 -10.67 3.07 -19.40
C SER A 23 -9.42 2.27 -19.07
N VAL A 24 -8.58 1.96 -20.05
CA VAL A 24 -7.28 1.26 -19.85
C VAL A 24 -6.29 2.13 -19.07
N LEU A 25 -6.24 3.44 -19.35
CA LEU A 25 -5.36 4.37 -18.64
C LEU A 25 -5.73 4.49 -17.15
N PHE A 26 -7.01 4.44 -16.82
CA PHE A 26 -7.49 4.53 -15.44
C PHE A 26 -7.15 3.27 -14.63
N LEU A 27 -7.20 2.09 -15.25
CA LEU A 27 -6.83 0.82 -14.60
C LEU A 27 -5.33 0.72 -14.33
N LEU A 28 -4.48 1.19 -15.26
CA LEU A 28 -3.02 1.21 -15.08
C LEU A 28 -2.56 2.15 -13.96
N SER A 29 -3.27 3.26 -13.74
CA SER A 29 -2.94 4.21 -12.67
C SER A 29 -3.18 3.64 -11.27
N GLY A 30 -4.15 2.74 -11.10
CA GLY A 30 -4.46 2.11 -9.82
C GLY A 30 -3.40 1.08 -9.38
N VAL A 31 -2.90 0.30 -10.31
CA VAL A 31 -1.87 -0.73 -10.04
C VAL A 31 -0.55 -0.07 -9.64
N ALA A 32 -0.08 0.91 -10.40
CA ALA A 32 1.16 1.63 -10.10
C ALA A 32 1.16 2.30 -8.71
N ARG A 33 0.00 2.74 -8.25
CA ARG A 33 -0.12 3.39 -6.93
C ARG A 33 -0.04 2.39 -5.77
N ALA A 34 -0.61 1.21 -5.94
CA ALA A 34 -0.54 0.15 -4.93
C ALA A 34 0.90 -0.37 -4.75
N ASP A 35 1.65 -0.50 -5.84
CA ASP A 35 3.04 -0.93 -5.81
C ASP A 35 3.94 0.09 -5.09
N LEU A 36 3.72 1.39 -5.30
CA LEU A 36 4.46 2.46 -4.62
C LEU A 36 4.17 2.51 -3.11
N GLU A 37 2.94 2.29 -2.70
CA GLU A 37 2.58 2.22 -1.26
C GLU A 37 3.23 1.02 -0.57
N GLU A 38 3.33 -0.11 -1.27
CA GLU A 38 3.97 -1.32 -0.77
C GLU A 38 5.49 -1.12 -0.61
N GLU A 39 6.15 -0.55 -1.63
CA GLU A 39 7.58 -0.26 -1.61
C GLU A 39 7.93 0.74 -0.49
N GLU A 40 7.18 1.83 -0.36
CA GLU A 40 7.38 2.82 0.70
C GLU A 40 7.19 2.21 2.10
N GLY A 41 6.17 1.36 2.28
CA GLY A 41 5.92 0.66 3.52
C GLY A 41 7.07 -0.29 3.90
N ALA A 42 7.61 -1.03 2.92
CA ALA A 42 8.75 -1.92 3.10
C ALA A 42 10.01 -1.14 3.52
N GLU A 43 10.32 -0.02 2.84
CA GLU A 43 11.44 0.84 3.19
C GLU A 43 11.33 1.38 4.62
N LEU A 44 10.13 1.81 5.03
CA LEU A 44 9.89 2.30 6.39
C LEU A 44 10.03 1.18 7.43
N ALA A 45 9.53 -0.02 7.15
CA ALA A 45 9.66 -1.18 8.03
C ALA A 45 11.13 -1.57 8.23
N TRP A 46 11.94 -1.46 7.20
CA TRP A 46 13.39 -1.64 7.21
C TRP A 46 14.08 -0.51 8.02
N LYS A 47 13.81 0.74 7.67
CA LYS A 47 14.40 1.93 8.28
C LYS A 47 14.20 2.00 9.79
N TYR A 48 13.02 1.63 10.26
CA TYR A 48 12.66 1.63 11.69
C TYR A 48 12.86 0.26 12.36
N HIS A 49 13.55 -0.67 11.69
CA HIS A 49 13.91 -1.99 12.20
C HIS A 49 12.72 -2.88 12.64
N CYS A 50 11.53 -2.63 12.15
CA CYS A 50 10.34 -3.43 12.47
C CYS A 50 10.55 -4.90 12.08
N ILE A 51 11.13 -5.12 10.89
CA ILE A 51 11.36 -6.45 10.32
C ILE A 51 12.32 -7.30 11.14
N THR A 52 13.23 -6.70 11.90
CA THR A 52 14.21 -7.42 12.73
C THR A 52 13.55 -8.32 13.78
N CYS A 53 12.39 -7.90 14.28
CA CYS A 53 11.66 -8.63 15.30
C CYS A 53 10.38 -9.26 14.77
N HIS A 54 9.68 -8.57 13.89
CA HIS A 54 8.36 -8.99 13.39
C HIS A 54 8.41 -9.73 12.04
N GLY A 55 9.59 -9.82 11.41
CA GLY A 55 9.73 -10.38 10.06
C GLY A 55 9.28 -9.42 8.96
N GLU A 56 9.72 -9.67 7.73
CA GLU A 56 9.43 -8.83 6.56
C GLU A 56 7.94 -8.84 6.21
N ASP A 57 7.31 -10.01 6.33
CA ASP A 57 5.87 -10.17 6.11
C ASP A 57 5.04 -10.02 7.41
N GLY A 58 5.67 -9.55 8.48
CA GLY A 58 5.01 -9.45 9.78
C GLY A 58 4.82 -10.79 10.47
N LEU A 59 5.56 -11.83 10.04
CA LEU A 59 5.66 -13.12 10.69
C LEU A 59 6.98 -13.21 11.45
N ALA A 60 6.90 -13.22 12.77
CA ALA A 60 8.07 -13.26 13.61
C ALA A 60 8.72 -14.66 13.61
N ASP A 61 10.04 -14.73 13.41
CA ASP A 61 10.80 -15.99 13.51
C ASP A 61 10.89 -16.53 14.94
N SER A 62 10.60 -15.71 15.92
CA SER A 62 10.66 -16.06 17.34
C SER A 62 9.36 -15.80 18.05
N THR A 63 8.95 -16.74 18.89
CA THR A 63 7.76 -16.62 19.75
C THR A 63 7.82 -15.48 20.78
N ARG A 64 8.97 -14.80 20.89
CA ARG A 64 9.14 -13.59 21.73
C ARG A 64 8.43 -12.38 21.17
N TYR A 65 8.20 -12.37 19.85
CA TYR A 65 7.63 -11.24 19.14
C TYR A 65 6.29 -11.64 18.52
N PRO A 66 5.29 -10.77 18.56
CA PRO A 66 4.00 -11.07 17.95
C PRO A 66 4.06 -11.00 16.42
N ASN A 67 3.30 -11.87 15.77
CA ASN A 67 2.95 -11.69 14.37
C ASN A 67 2.05 -10.47 14.24
N ILE A 68 2.36 -9.62 13.25
CA ILE A 68 1.64 -8.38 12.96
C ILE A 68 1.15 -8.30 11.51
N GLY A 69 1.60 -9.23 10.65
CA GLY A 69 1.12 -9.37 9.28
C GLY A 69 -0.37 -9.71 9.25
N GLY A 70 -1.12 -9.11 8.34
CA GLY A 70 -2.56 -9.29 8.20
C GLY A 70 -3.41 -8.73 9.36
N GLN A 71 -2.81 -8.03 10.30
CA GLN A 71 -3.53 -7.43 11.42
C GLN A 71 -4.33 -6.22 10.95
N ASN A 72 -5.43 -5.92 11.62
CA ASN A 72 -6.27 -4.76 11.32
C ASN A 72 -5.46 -3.46 11.37
N GLN A 73 -5.53 -2.66 10.29
CA GLN A 73 -4.77 -1.42 10.15
C GLN A 73 -5.01 -0.44 11.30
N MET A 74 -6.27 -0.18 11.64
CA MET A 74 -6.61 0.77 12.72
C MET A 74 -6.10 0.30 14.08
N TYR A 75 -6.09 -1.03 14.30
CA TYR A 75 -5.50 -1.59 15.51
C TYR A 75 -4.00 -1.35 15.55
N LEU A 76 -3.28 -1.60 14.45
CA LEU A 76 -1.84 -1.33 14.35
C LEU A 76 -1.52 0.16 14.60
N VAL A 77 -2.28 1.06 13.98
CA VAL A 77 -2.15 2.51 14.21
C VAL A 77 -2.32 2.86 15.68
N SER A 78 -3.38 2.37 16.31
CA SER A 78 -3.68 2.65 17.72
C SER A 78 -2.59 2.11 18.65
N ARG A 79 -2.05 0.92 18.36
CA ARG A 79 -0.98 0.32 19.17
C ARG A 79 0.35 1.04 19.01
N LEU A 80 0.73 1.43 17.79
CA LEU A 80 1.95 2.19 17.56
C LEU A 80 1.90 3.56 18.24
N LYS A 81 0.77 4.28 18.17
CA LYS A 81 0.58 5.53 18.92
C LYS A 81 0.63 5.33 20.42
N TYR A 82 0.03 4.25 20.93
CA TYR A 82 0.06 3.89 22.35
C TYR A 82 1.49 3.65 22.86
N PHE A 83 2.31 2.93 22.10
CA PHE A 83 3.71 2.69 22.42
C PHE A 83 4.56 3.97 22.29
N ARG A 84 4.37 4.74 21.23
CA ARG A 84 5.07 6.02 21.03
C ARG A 84 4.85 6.98 22.20
N ASP A 85 3.63 7.03 22.70
CA ASP A 85 3.24 7.87 23.82
C ASP A 85 3.68 7.30 25.20
N GLY A 86 4.39 6.18 25.20
CA GLY A 86 4.94 5.56 26.41
C GLY A 86 3.91 5.02 27.40
N LYS A 87 2.70 4.69 26.91
CA LYS A 87 1.57 4.30 27.78
C LYS A 87 1.68 2.89 28.37
N GLU A 88 2.63 2.08 27.88
CA GLU A 88 2.89 0.73 28.41
C GLU A 88 4.27 0.68 29.04
N ALA A 89 4.34 0.83 30.36
CA ALA A 89 5.61 0.90 31.07
C ALA A 89 6.47 -0.36 30.85
N GLY A 90 7.74 -0.15 30.54
CA GLY A 90 8.72 -1.24 30.35
C GLY A 90 8.58 -2.03 29.04
N ASN A 91 7.68 -1.65 28.14
CA ASN A 91 7.55 -2.32 26.85
C ASN A 91 8.66 -1.87 25.87
N GLN A 92 9.31 -2.83 25.23
CA GLN A 92 10.37 -2.59 24.24
C GLN A 92 9.88 -1.75 23.06
N MET A 93 8.62 -1.91 22.69
CA MET A 93 8.00 -1.14 21.57
C MET A 93 7.93 0.36 21.83
N ASN A 94 7.98 0.83 23.08
CA ASN A 94 8.04 2.26 23.36
C ASN A 94 9.30 2.90 22.76
N ALA A 95 10.44 2.24 22.91
CA ALA A 95 11.70 2.72 22.33
C ALA A 95 11.71 2.65 20.81
N GLN A 96 11.05 1.65 20.22
CA GLN A 96 10.94 1.49 18.78
C GLN A 96 9.98 2.52 18.14
N ALA A 97 8.92 2.87 18.84
CA ALA A 97 7.88 3.74 18.29
C ALA A 97 8.11 5.25 18.56
N VAL A 98 8.98 5.62 19.49
CA VAL A 98 9.14 7.01 19.98
C VAL A 98 9.44 8.04 18.88
N LEU A 99 10.12 7.63 17.80
CA LEU A 99 10.49 8.51 16.69
C LEU A 99 9.50 8.49 15.52
N LEU A 100 8.42 7.71 15.60
CA LEU A 100 7.46 7.57 14.51
C LEU A 100 6.51 8.77 14.47
N SER A 101 6.45 9.45 13.32
CA SER A 101 5.38 10.42 13.06
C SER A 101 4.05 9.73 12.80
N ASP A 102 2.94 10.46 12.88
CA ASP A 102 1.62 9.91 12.54
C ASP A 102 1.57 9.36 11.11
N GLU A 103 2.19 10.07 10.16
CA GLU A 103 2.27 9.64 8.78
C GLU A 103 3.02 8.30 8.62
N VAL A 104 4.17 8.16 9.29
CA VAL A 104 4.95 6.91 9.27
C VAL A 104 4.16 5.76 9.91
N ILE A 105 3.46 6.03 11.01
CA ILE A 105 2.59 5.05 11.67
C ILE A 105 1.50 4.54 10.71
N GLU A 106 0.82 5.44 10.01
CA GLU A 106 -0.22 5.06 9.04
C GLU A 106 0.34 4.20 7.90
N LYS A 107 1.50 4.56 7.35
CA LYS A 107 2.16 3.80 6.27
C LYS A 107 2.61 2.41 6.73
N LEU A 108 3.24 2.31 7.89
CA LEU A 108 3.63 1.02 8.47
C LEU A 108 2.42 0.13 8.77
N ALA A 109 1.36 0.71 9.32
CA ALA A 109 0.13 -0.03 9.58
C ALA A 109 -0.55 -0.52 8.29
N THR A 110 -0.55 0.31 7.24
CA THR A 110 -1.04 -0.09 5.91
C THR A 110 -0.23 -1.24 5.35
N TYR A 111 1.10 -1.14 5.40
CA TYR A 111 2.02 -2.16 4.90
C TYR A 111 1.77 -3.51 5.57
N PHE A 112 1.87 -3.59 6.90
CA PHE A 112 1.69 -4.84 7.61
C PHE A 112 0.27 -5.40 7.53
N SER A 113 -0.76 -4.54 7.46
CA SER A 113 -2.16 -5.00 7.35
C SER A 113 -2.46 -5.73 6.04
N LYS A 114 -1.73 -5.42 4.96
CA LYS A 114 -1.87 -6.05 3.64
C LYS A 114 -1.14 -7.39 3.52
N LYS A 115 -0.23 -7.71 4.45
CA LYS A 115 0.49 -8.98 4.43
C LYS A 115 -0.44 -10.14 4.72
N SER A 116 -0.21 -11.26 4.04
CA SER A 116 -0.96 -12.50 4.24
C SER A 116 0.00 -13.66 4.48
N TYR A 117 -0.39 -14.61 5.29
CA TYR A 117 0.32 -15.86 5.58
C TYR A 117 -0.63 -17.05 5.51
#